data_f82be379459b1d418cbb01e0a5bf2b25
#
_entry.id   f82be379459b1d418cbb01e0a5bf2b25
#
_cell.length_a   1.000
_cell.length_b   1.000
_cell.length_c   1.000
_cell.angle_alpha   90.00
_cell.angle_beta   90.00
_cell.angle_gamma   90.00
#
_symmetry.space_group_name_H-M   'P 1'
#
loop_
_entity.id
_entity.type
_entity.pdbx_description
1 polymer ?
#
loop_
_entity_poly.entity_id
_entity_poly.type
_entity_poly.pdbx_seq_one_letter_code
_entity_poly.pdbx_strand_id
1 'polypeptide(L)'
;VFVLGMSYYEKHWLEDGYWYYSRTDLPKDGYVLAQECRKKDGSDQGYAVYGKYVCGLIDGILYSSKGLIPARYCTGRTDGQSRAICYNNNIGYFKQKGTGYTGGMSCDYKYMYTSFWLTFATINSQSVAAGVTNHNFQYRTDIAEENTNRIIVTNSQAGNISIGTYVSIGDNKSTSAADRVNWSMHNLAEDVRVIGKETYDDIHTAIILDATFTTTATTWITSFHWRSGFSDEVKGRNGCPCQTVGELTNGRFPIVLQGIEFAVGGYEVMANAVMNIIDSAGTREVYVTNDASLLTTNIT
;
A
#
# COMPACT_ATOMS: atom_id res chain seq x y z
N VAL A 1 0.96 -1.10 16.57
CA VAL A 1 2.12 -1.99 16.78
C VAL A 1 3.31 -1.47 16.02
N PHE A 2 4.49 -1.53 16.63
CA PHE A 2 5.72 -1.03 16.03
C PHE A 2 6.79 -2.12 15.99
N VAL A 3 7.67 -2.01 15.01
CA VAL A 3 8.93 -2.75 14.90
C VAL A 3 10.06 -1.79 15.24
N LEU A 4 10.94 -2.23 16.12
CA LEU A 4 12.17 -1.51 16.47
C LEU A 4 13.33 -2.14 15.70
N GLY A 5 13.95 -1.36 14.82
CA GLY A 5 15.20 -1.70 14.15
C GLY A 5 16.39 -1.14 14.92
N MET A 6 17.47 -1.90 15.00
CA MET A 6 18.73 -1.37 15.55
C MET A 6 19.39 -0.43 14.55
N SER A 7 20.15 0.53 15.04
CA SER A 7 20.98 1.38 14.18
C SER A 7 21.95 0.56 13.34
N TYR A 8 22.20 1.03 12.16
CA TYR A 8 23.14 0.41 11.24
C TYR A 8 23.90 1.45 10.42
N TYR A 9 25.01 1.03 9.85
CA TYR A 9 25.86 1.81 8.98
C TYR A 9 25.82 1.22 7.58
N GLU A 10 25.90 2.05 6.56
CA GLU A 10 25.78 1.64 5.17
C GLU A 10 26.84 2.26 4.28
N LYS A 11 27.16 1.55 3.22
CA LYS A 11 28.07 2.01 2.16
C LYS A 11 27.51 1.67 0.80
N HIS A 12 27.58 2.63 -0.10
CA HIS A 12 27.30 2.46 -1.52
C HIS A 12 28.54 2.78 -2.31
N TRP A 13 28.83 2.00 -3.34
CA TRP A 13 29.93 2.33 -4.25
C TRP A 13 29.66 1.75 -5.64
N LEU A 14 30.31 2.34 -6.65
CA LEU A 14 30.32 1.87 -8.01
C LEU A 14 31.71 1.30 -8.29
N GLU A 15 31.79 0.08 -8.80
CA GLU A 15 33.02 -0.60 -9.15
C GLU A 15 32.75 -1.46 -10.40
N ASP A 16 33.60 -1.37 -11.40
CA ASP A 16 33.48 -2.11 -12.68
C ASP A 16 32.11 -2.00 -13.36
N GLY A 17 31.44 -0.85 -13.21
CA GLY A 17 30.10 -0.61 -13.78
C GLY A 17 28.95 -1.19 -12.96
N TYR A 18 29.20 -1.79 -11.82
CA TYR A 18 28.20 -2.35 -10.92
C TYR A 18 28.06 -1.51 -9.65
N TRP A 19 26.80 -1.33 -9.23
CA TRP A 19 26.47 -0.72 -7.96
C TRP A 19 26.50 -1.77 -6.84
N TYR A 20 27.26 -1.48 -5.79
CA TYR A 20 27.33 -2.29 -4.59
C TYR A 20 26.67 -1.58 -3.43
N TYR A 21 26.08 -2.37 -2.55
CA TYR A 21 25.48 -1.92 -1.30
C TYR A 21 25.86 -2.88 -0.17
N SER A 22 26.22 -2.33 0.97
CA SER A 22 26.58 -3.11 2.16
C SER A 22 26.10 -2.44 3.43
N ARG A 23 25.75 -3.24 4.42
CA ARG A 23 25.38 -2.80 5.78
C ARG A 23 26.23 -3.47 6.83
N THR A 24 26.41 -2.76 7.97
CA THR A 24 27.02 -3.27 9.19
C THR A 24 26.31 -2.68 10.40
N ASP A 25 26.22 -3.41 11.49
CA ASP A 25 25.69 -2.99 12.78
C ASP A 25 26.71 -2.22 13.64
N LEU A 26 27.96 -2.19 13.22
CA LEU A 26 29.04 -1.48 13.90
C LEU A 26 29.64 -0.39 13.00
N PRO A 27 30.11 0.73 13.59
CA PRO A 27 30.87 1.73 12.86
C PRO A 27 32.06 1.09 12.13
N LYS A 28 32.25 1.44 10.87
CA LYS A 28 33.32 0.94 10.02
C LYS A 28 33.78 2.02 9.05
N ASP A 29 35.07 2.06 8.74
CA ASP A 29 35.62 3.02 7.80
C ASP A 29 34.93 2.97 6.44
N GLY A 30 34.58 4.14 5.95
CA GLY A 30 33.85 4.31 4.68
C GLY A 30 32.34 3.98 4.73
N TYR A 31 31.82 3.64 5.91
CA TYR A 31 30.39 3.48 6.14
C TYR A 31 29.83 4.71 6.86
N VAL A 32 28.59 5.06 6.54
CA VAL A 32 27.90 6.17 7.18
C VAL A 32 26.70 5.63 7.96
N LEU A 33 26.39 6.26 9.09
CA LEU A 33 25.18 5.96 9.86
C LEU A 33 23.94 6.17 8.97
N ALA A 34 23.04 5.21 8.95
CA ALA A 34 21.79 5.30 8.17
C ALA A 34 20.97 6.51 8.61
N GLN A 35 20.31 7.15 7.66
CA GLN A 35 19.61 8.42 7.87
C GLN A 35 18.46 8.29 8.90
N GLU A 36 17.71 7.21 8.86
CA GLU A 36 16.59 6.92 9.77
C GLU A 36 17.02 6.61 11.19
N CYS A 37 18.33 6.39 11.40
CA CYS A 37 18.92 6.13 12.71
C CYS A 37 19.59 7.38 13.32
N ARG A 38 19.46 8.55 12.67
CA ARG A 38 20.07 9.80 13.12
C ARG A 38 19.12 10.65 13.95
N LYS A 39 19.63 11.21 15.03
CA LYS A 39 18.99 12.35 15.69
C LYS A 39 19.10 13.60 14.82
N LYS A 40 18.41 14.66 15.24
CA LYS A 40 18.45 15.97 14.55
C LYS A 40 19.87 16.58 14.47
N ASP A 41 20.72 16.31 15.45
CA ASP A 41 22.12 16.74 15.48
C ASP A 41 23.06 15.82 14.67
N GLY A 42 22.53 14.79 14.02
CA GLY A 42 23.28 13.82 13.23
C GLY A 42 23.88 12.67 14.03
N SER A 43 23.81 12.70 15.37
CA SER A 43 24.29 11.60 16.21
C SER A 43 23.41 10.37 16.13
N ASP A 44 23.96 9.22 16.54
CA ASP A 44 23.24 7.94 16.54
C ASP A 44 22.07 7.95 17.55
N GLN A 45 20.91 7.59 17.09
CA GLN A 45 19.72 7.41 17.92
C GLN A 45 19.69 6.02 18.59
N GLY A 46 20.47 5.07 18.08
CA GLY A 46 20.50 3.69 18.55
C GLY A 46 19.43 2.79 17.91
N TYR A 47 18.43 3.36 17.26
CA TYR A 47 17.30 2.62 16.69
C TYR A 47 16.56 3.43 15.61
N ALA A 48 15.72 2.71 14.84
CA ALA A 48 14.65 3.26 14.03
C ALA A 48 13.32 2.58 14.40
N VAL A 49 12.19 3.27 14.24
CA VAL A 49 10.87 2.77 14.61
C VAL A 49 9.94 2.80 13.41
N TYR A 50 9.34 1.66 13.11
CA TYR A 50 8.42 1.49 11.98
C TYR A 50 7.08 0.96 12.44
N GLY A 51 5.99 1.37 11.79
CA GLY A 51 4.71 0.68 11.93
C GLY A 51 4.84 -0.76 11.43
N LYS A 52 4.39 -1.74 12.23
CA LYS A 52 4.46 -3.16 11.82
C LYS A 52 3.54 -3.44 10.63
N TYR A 53 2.35 -2.87 10.65
CA TYR A 53 1.31 -3.08 9.64
C TYR A 53 1.06 -1.79 8.85
N VAL A 54 0.62 -1.94 7.62
CA VAL A 54 0.11 -0.81 6.85
C VAL A 54 -1.04 -0.14 7.61
N CYS A 55 -0.99 1.18 7.71
CA CYS A 55 -1.90 1.93 8.55
C CYS A 55 -3.33 1.96 7.98
N GLY A 56 -4.30 1.78 8.85
CA GLY A 56 -5.72 2.03 8.59
C GLY A 56 -6.27 3.08 9.54
N LEU A 57 -7.51 3.51 9.31
CA LEU A 57 -8.19 4.52 10.13
C LEU A 57 -9.09 3.86 11.19
N ILE A 58 -8.99 4.34 12.42
CA ILE A 58 -9.95 4.10 13.49
C ILE A 58 -10.37 5.48 14.00
N ASP A 59 -11.65 5.80 13.90
CA ASP A 59 -12.21 7.10 14.31
C ASP A 59 -11.45 8.31 13.73
N GLY A 60 -11.04 8.19 12.47
CA GLY A 60 -10.32 9.24 11.76
C GLY A 60 -8.84 9.37 12.11
N ILE A 61 -8.29 8.49 12.94
CA ILE A 61 -6.87 8.47 13.33
C ILE A 61 -6.18 7.26 12.70
N LEU A 62 -4.97 7.45 12.17
CA LEU A 62 -4.17 6.36 11.60
C LEU A 62 -3.57 5.45 12.67
N TYR A 63 -3.74 4.15 12.50
CA TYR A 63 -3.14 3.12 13.35
C TYR A 63 -2.44 2.05 12.52
N SER A 64 -1.24 1.66 12.93
CA SER A 64 -0.59 0.42 12.52
C SER A 64 -1.14 -0.71 13.38
N SER A 65 -2.23 -1.31 12.94
CA SER A 65 -2.94 -2.37 13.66
C SER A 65 -3.44 -3.43 12.68
N LYS A 66 -3.51 -4.69 13.15
CA LYS A 66 -4.03 -5.81 12.39
C LYS A 66 -5.52 -5.64 12.09
N GLY A 67 -5.96 -6.12 10.95
CA GLY A 67 -7.36 -6.18 10.54
C GLY A 67 -7.94 -4.87 10.00
N LEU A 68 -7.11 -3.84 9.80
CA LEU A 68 -7.56 -2.58 9.25
C LEU A 68 -7.46 -2.57 7.72
N ILE A 69 -8.47 -1.98 7.09
CA ILE A 69 -8.36 -1.61 5.69
C ILE A 69 -7.30 -0.51 5.57
N PRO A 70 -6.30 -0.65 4.69
CA PRO A 70 -5.28 0.38 4.49
C PRO A 70 -5.90 1.74 4.22
N ALA A 71 -5.41 2.77 4.89
CA ALA A 71 -5.93 4.11 4.76
C ALA A 71 -5.76 4.62 3.32
N ARG A 72 -6.87 5.02 2.74
CA ARG A 72 -6.96 5.41 1.36
C ARG A 72 -7.86 6.63 1.18
N TYR A 73 -7.74 7.57 2.08
CA TYR A 73 -8.71 8.62 2.18
C TYR A 73 -8.15 9.97 1.77
N CYS A 74 -8.84 10.63 0.85
CA CYS A 74 -8.68 12.04 0.58
C CYS A 74 -10.03 12.73 0.69
N THR A 75 -10.27 13.39 1.81
CA THR A 75 -11.40 14.32 1.95
C THR A 75 -11.00 15.71 1.48
N GLY A 76 -11.94 16.48 1.02
CA GLY A 76 -11.83 17.92 0.86
C GLY A 76 -11.55 18.44 -0.53
N ARG A 77 -11.71 17.62 -1.56
CA ARG A 77 -11.78 18.15 -2.93
C ARG A 77 -13.23 18.45 -3.29
N THR A 78 -13.47 19.69 -3.65
CA THR A 78 -14.78 20.19 -4.09
C THR A 78 -14.99 20.10 -5.61
N ASP A 79 -13.98 19.59 -6.33
CA ASP A 79 -14.00 19.49 -7.80
C ASP A 79 -14.58 18.17 -8.32
N GLY A 80 -15.22 17.37 -7.47
CA GLY A 80 -15.79 16.08 -7.84
C GLY A 80 -14.75 14.98 -8.14
N GLN A 81 -13.46 15.27 -7.99
CA GLN A 81 -12.39 14.31 -8.17
C GLN A 81 -12.06 13.63 -6.86
N SER A 82 -12.58 12.43 -6.66
CA SER A 82 -12.15 11.58 -5.55
C SER A 82 -10.68 11.21 -5.71
N ARG A 83 -9.82 11.77 -4.87
CA ARG A 83 -8.42 11.39 -4.79
C ARG A 83 -8.17 10.68 -3.48
N ALA A 84 -7.88 9.41 -3.57
CA ALA A 84 -7.81 8.56 -2.39
C ALA A 84 -6.71 8.95 -1.41
N ILE A 85 -5.56 9.41 -1.89
CA ILE A 85 -4.42 9.79 -1.05
C ILE A 85 -3.90 11.13 -1.54
N CYS A 86 -3.85 12.12 -0.67
CA CYS A 86 -3.13 13.36 -0.93
C CYS A 86 -2.14 13.65 0.20
N TYR A 87 -1.05 14.30 -0.17
CA TYR A 87 0.04 14.63 0.74
C TYR A 87 -0.44 15.32 2.02
N ASN A 88 -1.26 16.36 1.87
CA ASN A 88 -1.71 17.18 3.01
C ASN A 88 -2.50 16.37 4.02
N ASN A 89 -3.41 15.51 3.57
CA ASN A 89 -4.22 14.70 4.46
C ASN A 89 -3.37 13.68 5.20
N ASN A 90 -2.41 13.05 4.52
CA ASN A 90 -1.52 12.09 5.18
C ASN A 90 -0.69 12.75 6.28
N ILE A 91 -0.08 13.90 6.00
CA ILE A 91 0.67 14.65 7.03
C ILE A 91 -0.26 15.02 8.20
N GLY A 92 -1.46 15.49 7.91
CA GLY A 92 -2.46 15.83 8.94
C GLY A 92 -2.82 14.63 9.82
N TYR A 93 -3.09 13.48 9.24
CA TYR A 93 -3.42 12.26 10.00
C TYR A 93 -2.27 11.76 10.88
N PHE A 94 -1.04 11.75 10.37
CA PHE A 94 0.10 11.33 11.17
C PHE A 94 0.34 12.27 12.35
N LYS A 95 0.26 13.58 12.12
CA LYS A 95 0.47 14.60 13.16
C LYS A 95 -0.57 14.61 14.27
N GLN A 96 -1.75 14.03 14.06
CA GLN A 96 -2.74 13.85 15.13
C GLN A 96 -2.22 13.01 16.31
N LYS A 97 -1.21 12.17 16.09
CA LYS A 97 -0.57 11.35 17.14
C LYS A 97 0.59 12.05 17.83
N GLY A 98 0.99 13.21 17.38
CA GLY A 98 2.10 13.97 17.91
C GLY A 98 3.11 14.37 16.83
N THR A 99 3.97 15.33 17.17
CA THR A 99 4.91 15.94 16.20
C THR A 99 5.99 14.99 15.68
N GLY A 100 6.28 13.91 16.41
CA GLY A 100 7.24 12.89 15.99
C GLY A 100 6.67 11.81 15.07
N TYR A 101 5.36 11.82 14.78
CA TYR A 101 4.75 10.84 13.88
C TYR A 101 4.72 11.37 12.46
N THR A 102 5.22 10.55 11.55
CA THR A 102 5.26 10.83 10.11
C THR A 102 4.75 9.62 9.32
N GLY A 103 4.40 9.85 8.06
CA GLY A 103 4.31 8.78 7.07
C GLY A 103 5.70 8.26 6.69
N GLY A 104 5.75 7.33 5.74
CA GLY A 104 7.00 6.84 5.20
C GLY A 104 7.83 7.98 4.59
N MET A 105 9.06 8.10 5.01
CA MET A 105 10.03 9.04 4.48
C MET A 105 10.91 8.36 3.42
N SER A 106 11.65 9.13 2.65
CA SER A 106 12.57 8.61 1.64
C SER A 106 13.62 7.64 2.21
N CYS A 107 14.07 7.88 3.44
CA CYS A 107 14.99 6.98 4.14
C CYS A 107 14.33 5.66 4.53
N ASP A 108 13.04 5.66 4.91
CA ASP A 108 12.29 4.45 5.24
C ASP A 108 12.10 3.56 4.01
N TYR A 109 11.75 4.16 2.87
CA TYR A 109 11.67 3.41 1.60
C TYR A 109 13.02 2.86 1.19
N LYS A 110 14.08 3.64 1.33
CA LYS A 110 15.45 3.17 1.10
C LYS A 110 15.78 1.97 1.99
N TYR A 111 15.43 2.03 3.28
CA TYR A 111 15.61 0.91 4.21
C TYR A 111 14.89 -0.35 3.72
N MET A 112 13.64 -0.23 3.27
CA MET A 112 12.87 -1.36 2.77
C MET A 112 13.46 -1.95 1.49
N TYR A 113 13.78 -1.12 0.49
CA TYR A 113 14.37 -1.59 -0.77
C TYR A 113 15.72 -2.27 -0.56
N THR A 114 16.59 -1.66 0.21
CA THR A 114 17.92 -2.21 0.46
C THR A 114 17.85 -3.45 1.35
N SER A 115 16.91 -3.54 2.27
CA SER A 115 16.62 -4.77 3.03
C SER A 115 16.13 -5.89 2.10
N PHE A 116 15.29 -5.55 1.12
CA PHE A 116 14.83 -6.51 0.12
C PHE A 116 16.01 -7.05 -0.71
N TRP A 117 16.87 -6.18 -1.23
CA TRP A 117 18.04 -6.58 -2.02
C TRP A 117 18.99 -7.48 -1.25
N LEU A 118 19.29 -7.14 0.01
CA LEU A 118 20.15 -7.96 0.87
C LEU A 118 19.54 -9.31 1.23
N THR A 119 18.20 -9.37 1.35
CA THR A 119 17.51 -10.60 1.75
C THR A 119 17.32 -11.56 0.58
N PHE A 120 16.98 -11.05 -0.59
CA PHE A 120 16.53 -11.87 -1.73
C PHE A 120 17.48 -11.84 -2.94
N ALA A 121 18.55 -11.04 -2.88
CA ALA A 121 19.55 -10.90 -3.96
C ALA A 121 18.93 -10.58 -5.33
N THR A 122 17.85 -9.82 -5.35
CA THR A 122 17.14 -9.38 -6.57
C THR A 122 16.54 -7.98 -6.39
N ILE A 123 16.41 -7.25 -7.48
CA ILE A 123 15.64 -5.99 -7.54
C ILE A 123 14.19 -6.22 -8.01
N ASN A 124 13.88 -7.43 -8.47
CA ASN A 124 12.54 -7.78 -8.95
C ASN A 124 11.69 -8.35 -7.81
N SER A 125 10.87 -7.49 -7.18
CA SER A 125 9.99 -7.90 -6.09
C SER A 125 8.96 -8.94 -6.52
N GLN A 126 8.49 -8.88 -7.77
CA GLN A 126 7.50 -9.82 -8.32
C GLN A 126 8.03 -11.25 -8.48
N SER A 127 9.35 -11.45 -8.49
CA SER A 127 9.95 -12.79 -8.47
C SER A 127 9.95 -13.44 -7.08
N VAL A 128 9.62 -12.67 -6.03
CA VAL A 128 9.68 -13.11 -4.63
C VAL A 128 8.30 -13.13 -3.98
N ALA A 129 7.47 -12.13 -4.26
CA ALA A 129 6.20 -11.93 -3.60
C ALA A 129 5.12 -11.51 -4.58
N ALA A 130 3.90 -12.01 -4.36
CA ALA A 130 2.73 -11.63 -5.12
C ALA A 130 2.43 -10.13 -5.02
N GLY A 131 2.63 -9.58 -3.84
CA GLY A 131 2.15 -8.26 -3.52
C GLY A 131 0.64 -8.23 -3.35
N VAL A 132 0.09 -7.03 -3.20
CA VAL A 132 -1.35 -6.81 -3.09
C VAL A 132 -1.89 -6.19 -4.37
N THR A 133 -3.03 -6.67 -4.84
CA THR A 133 -3.72 -6.05 -5.97
C THR A 133 -4.41 -4.79 -5.50
N ASN A 134 -3.96 -3.65 -6.00
CA ASN A 134 -4.50 -2.35 -5.65
C ASN A 134 -4.71 -1.49 -6.90
N HIS A 135 -5.44 -2.03 -7.86
CA HIS A 135 -5.74 -1.31 -9.10
C HIS A 135 -6.85 -0.29 -8.96
N ASN A 136 -7.52 -0.23 -7.79
CA ASN A 136 -8.62 0.69 -7.53
C ASN A 136 -9.80 0.52 -8.49
N PHE A 137 -10.03 -0.67 -8.98
CA PHE A 137 -11.24 -0.97 -9.73
C PHE A 137 -12.43 -1.10 -8.79
N GLN A 138 -13.47 -0.37 -9.11
CA GLN A 138 -14.74 -0.39 -8.39
C GLN A 138 -15.84 -0.34 -9.44
N TYR A 139 -16.57 -1.41 -9.58
CA TYR A 139 -17.65 -1.54 -10.56
C TYR A 139 -18.93 -1.88 -9.86
N ARG A 140 -19.98 -1.15 -10.19
CA ARG A 140 -21.34 -1.45 -9.73
C ARG A 140 -21.87 -2.62 -10.56
N THR A 141 -22.61 -3.52 -9.93
CA THR A 141 -23.32 -4.55 -10.68
C THR A 141 -24.38 -3.91 -11.58
N ASP A 142 -24.49 -4.39 -12.80
CA ASP A 142 -25.54 -3.95 -13.72
C ASP A 142 -26.84 -4.72 -13.51
N ILE A 143 -26.76 -5.94 -12.97
CA ILE A 143 -27.90 -6.81 -12.73
C ILE A 143 -27.83 -7.35 -11.29
N ALA A 144 -28.92 -7.16 -10.56
CA ALA A 144 -29.04 -7.66 -9.19
C ALA A 144 -29.54 -9.12 -9.18
N GLU A 145 -28.99 -9.93 -8.29
CA GLU A 145 -29.39 -11.33 -8.08
C GLU A 145 -29.43 -11.67 -6.60
N GLU A 146 -30.36 -12.52 -6.20
CA GLU A 146 -30.45 -13.01 -4.84
C GLU A 146 -29.71 -14.33 -4.68
N ASN A 147 -29.07 -14.51 -3.51
CA ASN A 147 -28.38 -15.74 -3.13
C ASN A 147 -27.44 -16.28 -4.24
N THR A 148 -26.61 -15.41 -4.75
CA THR A 148 -25.74 -15.67 -5.90
C THR A 148 -24.26 -15.71 -5.47
N ASN A 149 -23.43 -16.39 -6.24
CA ASN A 149 -21.97 -16.36 -6.10
C ASN A 149 -21.29 -15.59 -7.23
N ARG A 150 -22.01 -14.69 -7.87
CA ARG A 150 -21.48 -13.92 -8.99
C ARG A 150 -21.92 -12.47 -8.96
N ILE A 151 -21.15 -11.63 -9.65
CA ILE A 151 -21.49 -10.24 -9.88
C ILE A 151 -21.44 -9.96 -11.38
N ILE A 152 -22.44 -9.27 -11.89
CA ILE A 152 -22.62 -9.04 -13.32
C ILE A 152 -22.23 -7.60 -13.63
N VAL A 153 -21.24 -7.45 -14.51
CA VAL A 153 -20.67 -6.17 -14.94
C VAL A 153 -20.46 -6.19 -16.45
N THR A 154 -20.18 -5.03 -17.05
CA THR A 154 -19.90 -5.00 -18.49
C THR A 154 -18.67 -5.84 -18.86
N ASN A 155 -18.59 -6.32 -20.09
CA ASN A 155 -17.45 -7.08 -20.61
C ASN A 155 -16.11 -6.33 -20.42
N SER A 156 -16.12 -5.02 -20.63
CA SER A 156 -14.93 -4.17 -20.44
C SER A 156 -14.49 -4.11 -18.96
N GLN A 157 -15.44 -3.99 -18.05
CA GLN A 157 -15.16 -3.95 -16.60
C GLN A 157 -14.62 -5.31 -16.11
N ALA A 158 -15.25 -6.39 -16.55
CA ALA A 158 -14.80 -7.74 -16.21
C ALA A 158 -13.38 -8.02 -16.73
N GLY A 159 -12.99 -7.43 -17.85
CA GLY A 159 -11.63 -7.51 -18.38
C GLY A 159 -10.53 -7.05 -17.40
N ASN A 160 -10.86 -6.11 -16.53
CA ASN A 160 -9.91 -5.55 -15.55
C ASN A 160 -9.74 -6.37 -14.27
N ILE A 161 -10.58 -7.38 -14.05
CA ILE A 161 -10.52 -8.24 -12.85
C ILE A 161 -10.08 -9.62 -13.29
N SER A 162 -8.91 -10.07 -12.83
CA SER A 162 -8.34 -11.35 -13.25
C SER A 162 -8.84 -12.51 -12.40
N ILE A 163 -9.00 -13.69 -13.03
CA ILE A 163 -9.27 -14.93 -12.29
C ILE A 163 -8.09 -15.24 -11.38
N GLY A 164 -8.38 -15.71 -10.17
CA GLY A 164 -7.39 -16.02 -9.14
C GLY A 164 -7.06 -14.85 -8.22
N THR A 165 -7.46 -13.61 -8.57
CA THR A 165 -7.32 -12.46 -7.68
C THR A 165 -8.41 -12.43 -6.61
N TYR A 166 -8.20 -11.60 -5.59
CA TYR A 166 -9.14 -11.40 -4.49
C TYR A 166 -9.82 -10.05 -4.64
N VAL A 167 -11.08 -10.00 -4.26
CA VAL A 167 -11.95 -8.83 -4.34
C VAL A 167 -12.78 -8.72 -3.08
N SER A 168 -13.44 -7.57 -2.89
CA SER A 168 -14.50 -7.41 -1.89
C SER A 168 -15.79 -6.98 -2.56
N ILE A 169 -16.91 -7.35 -1.96
CA ILE A 169 -18.25 -7.02 -2.39
C ILE A 169 -18.90 -6.17 -1.31
N GLY A 170 -19.51 -5.09 -1.71
CA GLY A 170 -20.17 -4.21 -0.76
C GLY A 170 -21.29 -3.41 -1.39
N ASP A 171 -22.13 -2.88 -0.52
CA ASP A 171 -23.29 -2.11 -0.91
C ASP A 171 -23.07 -0.65 -0.54
N ASN A 172 -22.74 0.18 -1.54
CA ASN A 172 -22.67 1.61 -1.39
C ASN A 172 -23.94 2.24 -1.95
N LYS A 173 -24.76 2.76 -1.08
CA LYS A 173 -26.04 3.39 -1.45
C LYS A 173 -25.88 4.70 -2.21
N SER A 174 -24.68 5.30 -2.19
CA SER A 174 -24.43 6.53 -2.93
C SER A 174 -24.15 6.26 -4.40
N THR A 175 -24.73 7.05 -5.28
CA THR A 175 -24.42 7.09 -6.70
C THR A 175 -23.32 8.11 -7.00
N SER A 176 -22.93 8.92 -6.02
CA SER A 176 -21.86 9.92 -6.16
C SER A 176 -20.48 9.26 -6.23
N ALA A 177 -19.67 9.68 -7.18
CA ALA A 177 -18.30 9.23 -7.27
C ALA A 177 -17.45 9.62 -6.04
N ALA A 178 -17.85 10.67 -5.32
CA ALA A 178 -17.17 11.13 -4.10
C ALA A 178 -17.40 10.20 -2.90
N ASP A 179 -18.51 9.47 -2.88
CA ASP A 179 -18.89 8.58 -1.77
C ASP A 179 -18.45 7.12 -2.01
N ARG A 180 -17.81 6.85 -3.14
CA ARG A 180 -17.23 5.54 -3.43
C ARG A 180 -15.96 5.35 -2.60
N VAL A 181 -16.13 4.88 -1.40
CA VAL A 181 -15.03 4.60 -0.49
C VAL A 181 -14.86 3.11 -0.35
N ASN A 182 -13.66 2.61 -0.59
CA ASN A 182 -13.42 1.17 -0.63
C ASN A 182 -13.80 0.44 0.64
N TRP A 183 -13.70 1.08 1.79
CA TRP A 183 -14.10 0.45 3.05
C TRP A 183 -15.61 0.18 3.15
N SER A 184 -16.45 0.89 2.43
CA SER A 184 -17.89 0.62 2.38
C SER A 184 -18.26 -0.55 1.45
N MET A 185 -17.29 -1.02 0.66
CA MET A 185 -17.46 -2.12 -0.29
C MET A 185 -17.03 -3.47 0.27
N HIS A 186 -17.10 -3.65 1.58
CA HIS A 186 -16.68 -4.86 2.28
C HIS A 186 -17.78 -5.54 3.09
N ASN A 187 -18.97 -4.95 3.12
CA ASN A 187 -20.03 -5.34 4.05
C ASN A 187 -20.83 -6.59 3.62
N LEU A 188 -20.75 -7.01 2.37
CA LEU A 188 -21.45 -8.22 1.87
C LEU A 188 -20.50 -9.41 1.82
N ALA A 189 -19.31 -9.26 1.27
CA ALA A 189 -18.28 -10.28 1.26
C ALA A 189 -16.90 -9.62 1.18
N GLU A 190 -15.94 -10.18 1.88
CA GLU A 190 -14.59 -9.64 1.96
C GLU A 190 -13.55 -10.72 1.70
N ASP A 191 -12.44 -10.34 1.04
CA ASP A 191 -11.33 -11.25 0.72
C ASP A 191 -11.80 -12.50 -0.03
N VAL A 192 -12.62 -12.27 -1.05
CA VAL A 192 -13.28 -13.31 -1.86
C VAL A 192 -12.48 -13.56 -3.12
N ARG A 193 -12.24 -14.82 -3.46
CA ARG A 193 -11.48 -15.19 -4.65
C ARG A 193 -12.35 -15.17 -5.89
N VAL A 194 -11.83 -14.62 -6.97
CA VAL A 194 -12.39 -14.75 -8.32
C VAL A 194 -12.02 -16.13 -8.87
N ILE A 195 -13.00 -17.02 -8.98
CA ILE A 195 -12.79 -18.41 -9.41
C ILE A 195 -13.12 -18.66 -10.89
N GLY A 196 -13.83 -17.73 -11.52
CA GLY A 196 -14.18 -17.87 -12.93
C GLY A 196 -14.83 -16.63 -13.52
N LYS A 197 -15.11 -16.70 -14.80
CA LYS A 197 -15.90 -15.72 -15.55
C LYS A 197 -16.75 -16.47 -16.57
N GLU A 198 -17.97 -16.02 -16.77
CA GLU A 198 -18.92 -16.58 -17.72
C GLU A 198 -19.58 -15.47 -18.53
N THR A 199 -19.82 -15.70 -19.80
CA THR A 199 -20.65 -14.81 -20.61
C THR A 199 -22.07 -14.82 -20.05
N TYR A 200 -22.57 -13.66 -19.68
CA TYR A 200 -23.95 -13.52 -19.23
C TYR A 200 -24.86 -13.20 -20.39
N ASP A 201 -24.51 -12.18 -21.18
CA ASP A 201 -25.14 -11.80 -22.44
C ASP A 201 -24.11 -11.10 -23.35
N ASP A 202 -24.54 -10.48 -24.44
CA ASP A 202 -23.67 -9.84 -25.43
C ASP A 202 -22.81 -8.70 -24.85
N ILE A 203 -23.25 -8.04 -23.79
CA ILE A 203 -22.59 -6.87 -23.20
C ILE A 203 -22.11 -7.07 -21.76
N HIS A 204 -22.52 -8.17 -21.13
CA HIS A 204 -22.17 -8.45 -19.75
C HIS A 204 -21.43 -9.77 -19.56
N THR A 205 -20.55 -9.76 -18.56
CA THR A 205 -19.85 -10.92 -18.03
C THR A 205 -20.20 -11.09 -16.54
N ALA A 206 -20.50 -12.32 -16.15
CA ALA A 206 -20.61 -12.71 -14.76
C ALA A 206 -19.22 -13.08 -14.20
N ILE A 207 -18.78 -12.41 -13.15
CA ILE A 207 -17.56 -12.72 -12.40
C ILE A 207 -17.97 -13.68 -11.29
N ILE A 208 -17.44 -14.90 -11.31
CA ILE A 208 -17.78 -15.98 -10.38
C ILE A 208 -16.83 -15.92 -9.18
N LEU A 209 -17.38 -15.99 -7.99
CA LEU A 209 -16.68 -15.82 -6.71
C LEU A 209 -16.86 -17.06 -5.83
N ASP A 210 -15.94 -17.26 -4.89
CA ASP A 210 -15.99 -18.36 -3.92
C ASP A 210 -16.83 -18.05 -2.66
N ALA A 211 -17.71 -17.05 -2.75
CA ALA A 211 -18.66 -16.69 -1.69
C ALA A 211 -20.05 -16.49 -2.25
N THR A 212 -21.06 -16.63 -1.39
CA THR A 212 -22.47 -16.39 -1.72
C THR A 212 -22.97 -15.14 -1.00
N PHE A 213 -23.70 -14.31 -1.72
CA PHE A 213 -24.28 -13.05 -1.23
C PHE A 213 -25.51 -12.67 -2.05
N THR A 214 -26.20 -11.62 -1.65
CA THR A 214 -27.30 -11.02 -2.43
C THR A 214 -26.85 -9.68 -2.95
N THR A 215 -27.01 -9.44 -4.23
CA THR A 215 -26.69 -8.15 -4.85
C THR A 215 -27.95 -7.30 -5.03
N THR A 216 -27.77 -6.00 -4.99
CA THR A 216 -28.79 -4.98 -5.28
C THR A 216 -28.26 -4.05 -6.38
N ALA A 217 -29.09 -3.15 -6.87
CA ALA A 217 -28.63 -2.13 -7.83
C ALA A 217 -27.53 -1.20 -7.30
N THR A 218 -27.23 -1.26 -6.00
CA THR A 218 -26.17 -0.48 -5.34
C THR A 218 -24.96 -1.31 -4.92
N THR A 219 -24.91 -2.58 -5.30
CA THR A 219 -23.79 -3.47 -4.97
C THR A 219 -22.62 -3.24 -5.92
N TRP A 220 -21.43 -3.26 -5.34
CA TRP A 220 -20.14 -3.04 -6.04
C TRP A 220 -19.21 -4.21 -5.82
N ILE A 221 -18.38 -4.51 -6.84
CA ILE A 221 -17.16 -5.29 -6.72
C ILE A 221 -15.98 -4.34 -6.72
N THR A 222 -15.03 -4.57 -5.82
CA THR A 222 -13.81 -3.79 -5.73
C THR A 222 -12.57 -4.67 -5.66
N SER A 223 -11.51 -4.27 -6.34
CA SER A 223 -10.19 -4.88 -6.18
C SER A 223 -9.55 -4.59 -4.82
N PHE A 224 -10.20 -3.81 -3.98
CA PHE A 224 -9.77 -3.47 -2.64
C PHE A 224 -10.28 -4.49 -1.63
N HIS A 225 -9.64 -5.63 -1.57
CA HIS A 225 -10.03 -6.77 -0.74
C HIS A 225 -9.19 -6.92 0.53
N TRP A 226 -8.08 -6.20 0.61
CA TRP A 226 -7.00 -6.48 1.54
C TRP A 226 -7.14 -5.75 2.88
N ARG A 227 -6.87 -6.48 3.97
CA ARG A 227 -6.68 -5.93 5.31
C ARG A 227 -5.28 -6.17 5.80
N SER A 228 -4.76 -5.25 6.62
CA SER A 228 -3.46 -5.40 7.26
C SER A 228 -3.42 -6.61 8.19
N GLY A 229 -2.24 -7.19 8.38
CA GLY A 229 -2.01 -8.27 9.33
C GLY A 229 -1.79 -9.65 8.75
N PHE A 230 -1.85 -9.83 7.43
CA PHE A 230 -1.44 -11.09 6.79
C PHE A 230 0.03 -11.42 7.04
N SER A 231 0.84 -10.43 7.37
CA SER A 231 2.24 -10.61 7.80
C SER A 231 2.41 -11.53 9.00
N ASP A 232 1.36 -11.70 9.81
CA ASP A 232 1.40 -12.62 10.97
C ASP A 232 1.44 -14.11 10.55
N GLU A 233 1.09 -14.41 9.30
CA GLU A 233 1.19 -15.75 8.71
C GLU A 233 2.63 -16.09 8.29
N VAL A 234 3.50 -15.10 8.18
CA VAL A 234 4.91 -15.31 7.85
C VAL A 234 5.69 -15.76 9.09
N LYS A 235 6.33 -16.92 9.00
CA LYS A 235 7.23 -17.40 10.05
C LYS A 235 8.56 -16.67 9.96
N GLY A 236 8.90 -15.93 11.00
CA GLY A 236 10.15 -15.18 11.06
C GLY A 236 10.02 -13.71 10.68
N ARG A 237 11.13 -13.11 10.26
CA ARG A 237 11.23 -11.66 10.02
C ARG A 237 11.12 -11.25 8.56
N ASN A 238 11.30 -12.17 7.65
CA ASN A 238 11.27 -11.92 6.21
C ASN A 238 10.49 -13.03 5.50
N GLY A 239 9.75 -12.67 4.50
CA GLY A 239 9.04 -13.62 3.66
C GLY A 239 7.74 -13.09 3.09
N CYS A 240 7.02 -13.98 2.43
CA CYS A 240 5.69 -13.77 1.93
C CYS A 240 4.84 -14.99 2.29
N PRO A 241 3.57 -14.82 2.71
CA PRO A 241 2.65 -15.94 2.94
C PRO A 241 2.39 -16.76 1.69
N CYS A 242 2.53 -16.16 0.53
CA CYS A 242 2.40 -16.85 -0.75
C CYS A 242 3.57 -17.81 -0.95
N GLN A 243 3.23 -19.08 -1.19
CA GLN A 243 4.19 -20.18 -1.15
C GLN A 243 4.78 -20.52 -2.53
N THR A 244 4.14 -20.10 -3.60
CA THR A 244 4.49 -20.51 -4.97
C THR A 244 4.56 -19.35 -5.92
N VAL A 245 5.45 -19.43 -6.91
CA VAL A 245 5.59 -18.43 -7.97
C VAL A 245 4.29 -18.27 -8.77
N GLY A 246 3.49 -19.33 -8.90
CA GLY A 246 2.18 -19.28 -9.58
C GLY A 246 1.14 -18.44 -8.85
N GLU A 247 1.33 -18.17 -7.56
CA GLU A 247 0.46 -17.31 -6.74
C GLU A 247 0.92 -15.85 -6.68
N LEU A 248 2.02 -15.51 -7.35
CA LEU A 248 2.57 -14.15 -7.34
C LEU A 248 1.60 -13.07 -7.86
N THR A 249 0.56 -13.46 -8.53
CA THR A 249 -0.45 -12.54 -9.09
C THR A 249 -1.80 -12.58 -8.40
N ASN A 250 -1.93 -13.33 -7.29
CA ASN A 250 -3.21 -13.44 -6.60
C ASN A 250 -3.63 -12.15 -5.87
N GLY A 251 -2.69 -11.24 -5.64
CA GLY A 251 -2.94 -9.91 -5.08
C GLY A 251 -3.34 -9.89 -3.61
N ARG A 252 -3.19 -10.99 -2.89
CA ARG A 252 -3.67 -11.12 -1.51
C ARG A 252 -2.64 -10.77 -0.45
N PHE A 253 -1.37 -11.07 -0.70
CA PHE A 253 -0.37 -11.09 0.35
C PHE A 253 0.66 -9.99 0.23
N PRO A 254 0.91 -9.22 1.31
CA PRO A 254 2.06 -8.33 1.40
C PRO A 254 3.35 -9.14 1.58
N ILE A 255 4.48 -8.51 1.32
CA ILE A 255 5.77 -9.03 1.73
C ILE A 255 6.07 -8.57 3.17
N VAL A 256 6.79 -9.39 3.93
CA VAL A 256 7.33 -9.03 5.23
C VAL A 256 8.84 -8.85 5.11
N LEU A 257 9.33 -7.68 5.50
CA LEU A 257 10.76 -7.38 5.55
C LEU A 257 11.11 -6.87 6.94
N GLN A 258 12.07 -7.54 7.59
CA GLN A 258 12.50 -7.22 8.95
C GLN A 258 11.35 -7.13 9.98
N GLY A 259 10.28 -7.91 9.76
CA GLY A 259 9.08 -7.91 10.59
C GLY A 259 8.08 -6.79 10.27
N ILE A 260 8.32 -6.00 9.24
CA ILE A 260 7.44 -4.93 8.76
C ILE A 260 6.64 -5.45 7.57
N GLU A 261 5.33 -5.27 7.63
CA GLU A 261 4.43 -5.55 6.51
C GLU A 261 4.57 -4.47 5.46
N PHE A 262 4.94 -4.87 4.26
CA PHE A 262 5.18 -3.98 3.14
C PHE A 262 4.26 -4.36 1.97
N ALA A 263 3.40 -3.43 1.58
CA ALA A 263 2.40 -3.66 0.54
C ALA A 263 3.01 -3.45 -0.85
N VAL A 264 3.76 -4.42 -1.33
CA VAL A 264 4.25 -4.41 -2.72
C VAL A 264 3.04 -4.37 -3.67
N GLY A 265 3.08 -3.48 -4.65
CA GLY A 265 1.97 -3.24 -5.58
C GLY A 265 0.95 -2.19 -5.12
N GLY A 266 1.08 -1.66 -3.89
CA GLY A 266 0.28 -0.55 -3.40
C GLY A 266 0.82 0.82 -3.87
N TYR A 267 -0.03 1.84 -3.76
CA TYR A 267 0.38 3.23 -3.87
C TYR A 267 0.78 3.74 -2.49
N GLU A 268 1.90 4.45 -2.43
CA GLU A 268 2.42 5.01 -1.21
C GLU A 268 2.69 6.51 -1.37
N VAL A 269 2.60 7.25 -0.27
CA VAL A 269 2.90 8.67 -0.23
C VAL A 269 4.18 8.90 0.54
N MET A 270 5.19 9.42 -0.14
CA MET A 270 6.43 9.85 0.49
C MET A 270 6.19 11.15 1.24
N ALA A 271 6.28 11.12 2.57
CA ALA A 271 5.88 12.23 3.42
C ALA A 271 6.86 13.41 3.41
N ASN A 272 8.13 13.18 3.06
CA ASN A 272 9.20 14.17 3.19
C ASN A 272 9.75 14.69 1.86
N ALA A 273 9.09 14.41 0.75
CA ALA A 273 9.52 14.86 -0.56
C ALA A 273 8.44 15.71 -1.24
N VAL A 274 8.84 16.85 -1.77
CA VAL A 274 8.00 17.75 -2.56
C VAL A 274 8.70 18.07 -3.87
N MET A 275 7.96 18.00 -4.96
CA MET A 275 8.44 18.39 -6.28
C MET A 275 7.76 19.66 -6.77
N ASN A 276 8.55 20.65 -7.15
CA ASN A 276 8.09 21.88 -7.79
C ASN A 276 8.35 21.80 -9.30
N ILE A 277 7.37 22.18 -10.11
CA ILE A 277 7.51 22.32 -11.56
C ILE A 277 7.76 23.80 -11.84
N ILE A 278 8.98 24.13 -12.31
CA ILE A 278 9.43 25.51 -12.45
C ILE A 278 8.97 26.14 -13.77
N ASP A 279 8.96 25.37 -14.84
CA ASP A 279 8.68 25.88 -16.17
C ASP A 279 7.90 24.90 -17.06
N SER A 280 7.45 25.40 -18.20
CA SER A 280 6.73 24.60 -19.21
C SER A 280 7.62 23.57 -19.94
N ALA A 281 8.94 23.72 -19.88
CA ALA A 281 9.90 22.76 -20.42
C ALA A 281 10.04 21.51 -19.52
N GLY A 282 9.44 21.57 -18.32
CA GLY A 282 9.42 20.47 -17.37
C GLY A 282 10.60 20.44 -16.42
N THR A 283 11.29 21.55 -16.23
CA THR A 283 12.32 21.70 -15.17
C THR A 283 11.66 21.47 -13.82
N ARG A 284 12.29 20.64 -12.99
CA ARG A 284 11.76 20.27 -11.68
C ARG A 284 12.81 20.43 -10.61
N GLU A 285 12.36 20.91 -9.45
CA GLU A 285 13.13 20.90 -8.22
C GLU A 285 12.50 19.91 -7.24
N VAL A 286 13.31 19.07 -6.62
CA VAL A 286 12.86 18.13 -5.59
C VAL A 286 13.45 18.55 -4.26
N TYR A 287 12.59 18.84 -3.32
CA TYR A 287 12.96 19.19 -1.95
C TYR A 287 12.69 18.00 -1.05
N VAL A 288 13.67 17.62 -0.25
CA VAL A 288 13.58 16.50 0.70
C VAL A 288 14.03 16.99 2.06
N THR A 289 13.26 16.70 3.11
CA THR A 289 13.64 16.92 4.50
C THR A 289 13.61 15.63 5.29
N ASN A 290 14.55 15.48 6.21
CA ASN A 290 14.53 14.38 7.20
C ASN A 290 14.14 14.88 8.60
N ASP A 291 13.78 16.16 8.73
CA ASP A 291 13.25 16.73 9.96
C ASP A 291 11.72 16.67 9.95
N ALA A 292 11.15 15.77 10.75
CA ALA A 292 9.71 15.58 10.88
C ALA A 292 8.98 16.87 11.29
N SER A 293 9.65 17.79 11.97
CA SER A 293 9.05 19.06 12.40
C SER A 293 8.81 20.03 11.24
N LEU A 294 9.53 19.86 10.13
CA LEU A 294 9.39 20.67 8.92
C LEU A 294 8.30 20.17 7.98
N LEU A 295 7.76 18.97 8.22
CA LEU A 295 6.65 18.47 7.41
C LEU A 295 5.43 19.34 7.62
N THR A 296 4.95 19.93 6.55
CA THR A 296 3.82 20.87 6.57
C THR A 296 2.77 20.50 5.53
N THR A 297 1.52 20.83 5.84
CA THR A 297 0.41 20.77 4.88
C THR A 297 0.30 22.03 4.05
N ASN A 298 1.04 23.07 4.40
CA ASN A 298 1.04 24.36 3.72
C ASN A 298 2.31 24.45 2.87
N ILE A 299 2.17 24.12 1.59
CA ILE A 299 3.23 24.25 0.58
C ILE A 299 2.96 25.56 -0.14
N THR A 300 3.60 26.62 0.33
CA THR A 300 3.61 27.94 -0.34
C THR A 300 4.95 28.19 -0.98
#